data_19abf1c3c94f1548118f130a075e4a0a
#
_entry.id   19abf1c3c94f1548118f130a075e4a0a
#
_cell.length_a   1.000
_cell.length_b   1.000
_cell.length_c   1.000
_cell.angle_alpha   90.00
_cell.angle_beta   90.00
_cell.angle_gamma   90.00
#
_symmetry.space_group_name_H-M   'P 1'
#
loop_
_entity.id
_entity.type
_entity.pdbx_description
1 polymer ?
#
loop_
_entity_poly.entity_id
_entity_poly.type
_entity_poly.pdbx_seq_one_letter_code
_entity_poly.pdbx_strand_id
1 'polypeptide(L)'
;DTIVDTQVIVQILEYFTDREHKKGKIIVNAKKIIKKTLEQLSGTYALSIIFCDTNEVFLARSGSLLHYNNSGDYSTLGGEGLKEVPEGVILKLNNKTRRWNKVCEFKHDSPFSFI
;
A
#
# COMPACT_ATOMS: atom_id res chain seq x y z
N ASP A 1 -12.08 16.31 -2.67
CA ASP A 1 -11.67 15.04 -2.09
C ASP A 1 -12.18 13.89 -2.89
N THR A 2 -11.37 13.45 -3.81
CA THR A 2 -11.70 12.37 -4.71
C THR A 2 -11.23 11.05 -4.12
N ILE A 3 -12.13 10.06 -4.09
CA ILE A 3 -11.75 8.69 -3.75
C ILE A 3 -11.12 8.08 -5.00
N VAL A 4 -9.95 7.49 -4.85
CA VAL A 4 -9.25 6.87 -5.96
C VAL A 4 -9.95 5.57 -6.36
N ASP A 5 -10.20 5.40 -7.65
CA ASP A 5 -10.80 4.18 -8.19
C ASP A 5 -9.78 3.03 -8.08
N THR A 6 -10.19 1.95 -7.39
CA THR A 6 -9.35 0.76 -7.20
C THR A 6 -8.91 0.16 -8.53
N GLN A 7 -9.76 0.21 -9.55
CA GLN A 7 -9.44 -0.34 -10.87
C GLN A 7 -8.30 0.42 -11.54
N VAL A 8 -8.25 1.74 -11.36
CA VAL A 8 -7.13 2.56 -11.85
C VAL A 8 -5.83 2.15 -11.16
N ILE A 9 -5.89 1.90 -9.85
CA ILE A 9 -4.72 1.46 -9.09
C ILE A 9 -4.18 0.14 -9.63
N VAL A 10 -5.06 -0.84 -9.87
CA VAL A 10 -4.67 -2.14 -10.41
C VAL A 10 -4.02 -1.99 -11.77
N GLN A 11 -4.58 -1.15 -12.64
CA GLN A 11 -4.01 -0.90 -13.96
C GLN A 11 -2.61 -0.30 -13.89
N ILE A 12 -2.38 0.62 -12.98
CA ILE A 12 -1.05 1.23 -12.81
C ILE A 12 -0.06 0.21 -12.25
N LEU A 13 -0.49 -0.61 -11.29
CA LEU A 13 0.35 -1.68 -10.75
C LEU A 13 0.76 -2.67 -11.84
N GLU A 14 -0.18 -3.07 -12.68
CA GLU A 14 0.09 -3.97 -13.80
C GLU A 14 1.08 -3.34 -14.79
N TYR A 15 0.91 -2.06 -15.09
CA TYR A 15 1.80 -1.34 -16.00
C TYR A 15 3.25 -1.38 -15.50
N PHE A 16 3.48 -1.05 -14.25
CA PHE A 16 4.84 -1.06 -13.69
C PHE A 16 5.40 -2.48 -13.55
N THR A 17 4.56 -3.46 -13.24
CA THR A 17 4.95 -4.86 -13.18
C THR A 17 5.41 -5.36 -14.54
N ASP A 18 4.64 -5.08 -15.58
CA ASP A 18 4.97 -5.46 -16.95
C ASP A 18 6.27 -4.83 -17.43
N ARG A 19 6.51 -3.58 -17.05
CA ARG A 19 7.76 -2.89 -17.40
C ARG A 19 8.97 -3.60 -16.79
N GLU A 20 8.87 -4.05 -15.55
CA GLU A 20 9.98 -4.77 -14.91
C GLU A 20 10.21 -6.13 -15.56
N HIS A 21 9.16 -6.83 -15.97
CA HIS A 21 9.30 -8.08 -16.73
C HIS A 21 9.95 -7.85 -18.09
N LYS A 22 9.61 -6.78 -18.78
CA LYS A 22 10.23 -6.43 -20.06
C LYS A 22 11.71 -6.12 -19.95
N LYS A 23 12.18 -5.72 -18.77
CA LYS A 23 13.61 -5.52 -18.49
C LYS A 23 14.32 -6.83 -18.18
N GLY A 24 13.64 -7.98 -18.31
CA GLY A 24 14.21 -9.30 -18.06
C GLY A 24 14.21 -9.74 -16.61
N LYS A 25 13.51 -9.03 -15.73
CA LYS A 25 13.43 -9.41 -14.33
C LYS A 25 12.35 -10.48 -14.15
N ILE A 26 12.73 -11.63 -13.61
CA ILE A 26 11.80 -12.72 -13.30
C ILE A 26 11.03 -12.39 -12.01
N ILE A 27 11.74 -11.85 -11.00
CA ILE A 27 11.15 -11.42 -9.74
C ILE A 27 11.16 -9.91 -9.69
N VAL A 28 9.98 -9.31 -9.49
CA VAL A 28 9.84 -7.86 -9.39
C VAL A 28 9.95 -7.42 -7.93
N ASN A 29 10.46 -6.22 -7.72
CA ASN A 29 10.48 -5.61 -6.40
C ASN A 29 9.11 -4.99 -6.12
N ALA A 30 8.26 -5.69 -5.37
CA ALA A 30 6.90 -5.27 -5.09
C ALA A 30 6.83 -3.91 -4.40
N LYS A 31 7.69 -3.69 -3.40
CA LYS A 31 7.76 -2.43 -2.66
C LYS A 31 7.99 -1.25 -3.61
N LYS A 32 8.91 -1.38 -4.54
CA LYS A 32 9.24 -0.34 -5.50
C LYS A 32 8.08 -0.06 -6.46
N ILE A 33 7.41 -1.12 -6.92
CA ILE A 33 6.26 -1.01 -7.81
C ILE A 33 5.10 -0.30 -7.10
N ILE A 34 4.82 -0.67 -5.86
CA ILE A 34 3.77 -0.04 -5.06
C ILE A 34 4.07 1.44 -4.86
N LYS A 35 5.31 1.76 -4.46
CA LYS A 35 5.71 3.16 -4.27
C LYS A 35 5.48 3.99 -5.53
N LYS A 36 5.94 3.52 -6.68
CA LYS A 36 5.75 4.22 -7.95
C LYS A 36 4.27 4.41 -8.28
N THR A 37 3.47 3.38 -8.03
CA THR A 37 2.02 3.42 -8.27
C THR A 37 1.35 4.48 -7.40
N LEU A 38 1.61 4.44 -6.10
CA LEU A 38 0.96 5.35 -5.16
C LEU A 38 1.37 6.80 -5.40
N GLU A 39 2.59 7.04 -5.85
CA GLU A 39 3.05 8.39 -6.18
C GLU A 39 2.42 8.98 -7.44
N GLN A 40 1.71 8.17 -8.23
CA GLN A 40 0.94 8.65 -9.38
C GLN A 40 -0.50 9.02 -9.01
N LEU A 41 -0.94 8.69 -7.80
CA LEU A 41 -2.33 8.89 -7.39
C LEU A 41 -2.50 10.25 -6.71
N SER A 42 -3.65 10.87 -6.97
CA SER A 42 -4.15 11.98 -6.14
C SER A 42 -5.55 11.63 -5.65
N GLY A 43 -5.90 12.12 -4.47
CA GLY A 43 -7.15 11.76 -3.82
C GLY A 43 -6.91 10.87 -2.61
N THR A 44 -7.98 10.29 -2.08
CA THR A 44 -7.92 9.50 -0.86
C THR A 44 -8.06 8.02 -1.14
N TYR A 45 -7.34 7.19 -0.36
CA TYR A 45 -7.41 5.74 -0.48
C TYR A 45 -6.91 5.06 0.79
N ALA A 46 -7.37 3.84 0.98
CA ALA A 46 -6.86 2.91 1.98
C ALA A 46 -6.77 1.56 1.28
N LEU A 47 -5.58 0.96 1.20
CA LEU A 47 -5.32 -0.19 0.34
C LEU A 47 -4.67 -1.34 1.09
N SER A 48 -5.13 -2.54 0.77
CA SER A 48 -4.42 -3.78 1.03
C SER A 48 -4.02 -4.33 -0.34
N ILE A 49 -2.74 -4.57 -0.55
CA ILE A 49 -2.20 -5.03 -1.82
C ILE A 49 -1.54 -6.38 -1.62
N ILE A 50 -1.97 -7.37 -2.38
CA ILE A 50 -1.47 -8.73 -2.28
C ILE A 50 -0.80 -9.13 -3.58
N PHE A 51 0.46 -9.55 -3.50
CA PHE A 51 1.19 -10.15 -4.61
C PHE A 51 1.09 -11.67 -4.47
N CYS A 52 0.20 -12.28 -5.23
CA CYS A 52 -0.13 -13.70 -5.08
C CYS A 52 1.06 -14.63 -5.34
N ASP A 53 1.93 -14.27 -6.28
CA ASP A 53 3.08 -15.10 -6.65
C ASP A 53 4.09 -15.26 -5.51
N THR A 54 4.20 -14.26 -4.66
CA THR A 54 5.18 -14.24 -3.58
C THR A 54 4.53 -14.29 -2.19
N ASN A 55 3.20 -14.22 -2.12
CA ASN A 55 2.44 -14.09 -0.88
C ASN A 55 2.81 -12.84 -0.08
N GLU A 56 3.26 -11.80 -0.75
CA GLU A 56 3.55 -10.54 -0.08
C GLU A 56 2.26 -9.73 0.10
N VAL A 57 2.07 -9.18 1.29
CA VAL A 57 0.89 -8.38 1.63
C VAL A 57 1.35 -7.04 2.16
N PHE A 58 0.78 -5.97 1.62
CA PHE A 58 1.14 -4.59 1.97
C PHE A 58 -0.09 -3.77 2.33
N LEU A 59 0.10 -2.81 3.21
CA LEU A 59 -0.90 -1.80 3.54
C LEU A 59 -0.36 -0.41 3.24
N ALA A 60 -1.23 0.46 2.73
CA ALA A 60 -0.89 1.87 2.48
C ALA A 60 -2.16 2.71 2.50
N ARG A 61 -2.05 3.95 2.94
CA ARG A 61 -3.17 4.88 2.92
C ARG A 61 -2.74 6.32 2.66
N SER A 62 -3.68 7.11 2.18
CA SER A 62 -3.58 8.55 2.10
C SER A 62 -4.99 9.14 2.27
N GLY A 63 -5.21 9.88 3.34
CA GLY A 63 -6.48 10.56 3.61
C GLY A 63 -7.59 9.69 4.18
N SER A 64 -7.67 8.42 3.81
CA SER A 64 -8.65 7.47 4.34
C SER A 64 -8.07 6.71 5.51
N LEU A 65 -8.93 6.25 6.43
CA LEU A 65 -8.48 5.50 7.61
C LEU A 65 -8.19 4.04 7.27
N LEU A 66 -7.12 3.52 7.87
CA LEU A 66 -6.74 2.12 7.79
C LEU A 66 -6.02 1.76 9.07
N HIS A 67 -6.39 0.64 9.66
CA HIS A 67 -5.88 0.19 10.97
C HIS A 67 -5.30 -1.21 10.86
N TYR A 68 -4.41 -1.54 11.77
CA TYR A 68 -3.77 -2.86 11.82
C TYR A 68 -3.51 -3.26 13.26
N ASN A 69 -3.24 -4.55 13.48
CA ASN A 69 -2.81 -5.06 14.80
C ASN A 69 -1.60 -6.00 14.66
N ASN A 70 -1.09 -6.45 15.79
CA ASN A 70 0.08 -7.33 15.83
C ASN A 70 -0.24 -8.80 15.52
N SER A 71 -1.48 -9.11 15.17
CA SER A 71 -1.91 -10.44 14.74
C SER A 71 -2.09 -10.55 13.23
N GLY A 72 -1.73 -9.51 12.48
CA GLY A 72 -1.83 -9.50 11.02
C GLY A 72 -3.17 -9.02 10.49
N ASP A 73 -4.10 -8.65 11.34
CA ASP A 73 -5.41 -8.14 10.90
C ASP A 73 -5.32 -6.69 10.46
N TYR A 74 -6.24 -6.29 9.60
CA TYR A 74 -6.39 -4.90 9.18
C TYR A 74 -7.85 -4.59 8.91
N SER A 75 -8.21 -3.31 9.05
CA SER A 75 -9.60 -2.86 8.90
C SER A 75 -9.64 -1.36 8.63
N THR A 76 -10.64 -0.91 7.88
CA THR A 76 -10.92 0.52 7.74
C THR A 76 -11.62 1.08 8.98
N LEU A 77 -12.15 0.21 9.83
CA LEU A 77 -12.79 0.61 11.09
C LEU A 77 -11.77 0.49 12.22
N GLY A 78 -11.74 1.50 13.10
CA GLY A 78 -10.96 1.44 14.30
C GLY A 78 -11.58 0.49 15.32
N GLY A 79 -10.81 0.12 16.34
CA GLY A 79 -11.29 -0.75 17.40
C GLY A 79 -10.21 -0.99 18.43
N GLU A 80 -10.56 -1.71 19.46
CA GLU A 80 -9.63 -2.04 20.53
C GLU A 80 -8.46 -2.88 19.98
N GLY A 81 -7.25 -2.48 20.33
CA GLY A 81 -6.03 -3.16 19.89
C GLY A 81 -5.60 -2.83 18.46
N LEU A 82 -6.32 -1.95 17.77
CA LEU A 82 -5.98 -1.54 16.41
C LEU A 82 -5.26 -0.19 16.42
N LYS A 83 -4.22 -0.09 15.60
CA LYS A 83 -3.43 1.13 15.42
C LYS A 83 -3.66 1.67 14.01
N GLU A 84 -3.56 2.99 13.85
CA GLU A 84 -3.62 3.58 12.52
C GLU A 84 -2.36 3.28 11.73
N VAL A 85 -2.54 2.94 10.44
CA VAL A 85 -1.44 2.92 9.49
C VAL A 85 -1.01 4.37 9.27
N PRO A 86 0.29 4.70 9.43
CA PRO A 86 0.74 6.07 9.15
C PRO A 86 0.51 6.45 7.69
N GLU A 87 0.16 7.71 7.44
CA GLU A 87 0.04 8.19 6.07
C GLU A 87 1.39 8.23 5.38
N GLY A 88 1.41 7.92 4.09
CA GLY A 88 2.63 7.99 3.30
C GLY A 88 3.64 6.89 3.61
N VAL A 89 3.21 5.83 4.29
CA VAL A 89 4.06 4.70 4.67
C VAL A 89 3.49 3.42 4.10
N ILE A 90 4.37 2.57 3.56
CA ILE A 90 3.99 1.23 3.14
C ILE A 90 4.41 0.25 4.23
N LEU A 91 3.43 -0.50 4.76
CA LEU A 91 3.67 -1.57 5.71
C LEU A 91 3.64 -2.91 4.97
N LYS A 92 4.53 -3.81 5.35
CA LYS A 92 4.57 -5.18 4.82
C LYS A 92 4.34 -6.17 5.94
N LEU A 93 3.50 -7.17 5.69
CA LEU A 93 3.26 -8.25 6.64
C LEU A 93 4.42 -9.23 6.65
N ASN A 94 4.94 -9.51 7.84
CA ASN A 94 5.84 -10.64 8.04
C ASN A 94 4.98 -11.89 8.25
N ASN A 95 5.02 -12.82 7.30
CA ASN A 95 4.14 -13.99 7.33
C ASN A 95 4.44 -14.96 8.48
N LYS A 96 5.63 -14.91 9.06
CA LYS A 96 6.01 -15.76 10.18
C LYS A 96 5.54 -15.20 11.52
N THR A 97 5.79 -13.91 11.76
CA THR A 97 5.46 -13.26 13.03
C THR A 97 4.06 -12.65 13.04
N ARG A 98 3.44 -12.50 11.87
CA ARG A 98 2.15 -11.82 11.67
C ARG A 98 2.18 -10.34 12.06
N ARG A 99 3.36 -9.74 12.06
CA ARG A 99 3.53 -8.32 12.38
C ARG A 99 3.74 -7.51 11.11
N TRP A 100 3.26 -6.27 11.16
CA TRP A 100 3.43 -5.31 10.08
C TRP A 100 4.65 -4.45 10.35
N ASN A 101 5.51 -4.30 9.33
CA ASN A 101 6.72 -3.50 9.41
C ASN A 101 6.76 -2.47 8.30
N LYS A 102 7.22 -1.27 8.64
CA LYS A 102 7.45 -0.23 7.64
C LYS A 102 8.56 -0.68 6.70
N VAL A 103 8.31 -0.62 5.39
CA VAL A 103 9.31 -0.99 4.38
C VAL A 103 9.74 0.20 3.53
N CYS A 104 8.89 1.21 3.36
CA CYS A 104 9.30 2.46 2.71
C CYS A 104 8.26 3.55 2.93
N GLU A 105 8.60 4.76 2.50
CA GLU A 105 7.70 5.91 2.46
C GLU A 105 7.42 6.27 1.01
N PHE A 106 6.32 6.97 0.79
CA PHE A 106 5.97 7.47 -0.54
C PHE A 106 5.35 8.87 -0.41
N LYS A 107 5.47 9.65 -1.49
CA LYS A 107 4.83 10.97 -1.56
C LYS A 107 3.35 10.82 -1.80
N HIS A 108 2.53 11.57 -1.08
CA HIS A 108 1.09 11.49 -1.16
C HIS A 108 0.45 12.88 -1.02
N ASP A 109 -0.73 13.02 -1.62
CA ASP A 109 -1.57 14.20 -1.45
C ASP A 109 -2.54 13.95 -0.31
N SER A 110 -2.19 14.41 0.89
CA SER A 110 -3.11 14.34 2.01
C SER A 110 -3.96 15.62 2.02
N PRO A 111 -5.29 15.52 2.21
CA PRO A 111 -6.12 16.71 2.36
C PRO A 111 -5.78 17.54 3.59
N PHE A 112 -4.94 17.01 4.48
CA PHE A 112 -4.52 17.70 5.70
C PHE A 112 -3.10 18.27 5.63
N SER A 113 -2.42 18.16 4.50
CA SER A 113 -1.04 18.64 4.34
C SER A 113 -0.97 19.87 3.45
N PHE A 114 -1.66 20.91 3.84
CA PHE A 114 -1.68 22.16 3.12
C PHE A 114 -0.61 23.15 3.54
N ILE A 115 0.16 22.84 4.47
CA ILE A 115 0.94 23.87 5.14
C ILE A 115 2.36 23.87 4.73
#